data_f6cb2acbc9eec1106a5bd499ad7c590e
#
_entry.id   f6cb2acbc9eec1106a5bd499ad7c590e
#
_cell.length_a   1.000
_cell.length_b   1.000
_cell.length_c   1.000
_cell.angle_alpha   90.00
_cell.angle_beta   90.00
_cell.angle_gamma   90.00
#
_symmetry.space_group_name_H-M   'P 1'
#
loop_
_entity.id
_entity.type
_entity.pdbx_description
1 polymer ?
#
loop_
_entity_poly.entity_id
_entity_poly.type
_entity_poly.pdbx_seq_one_letter_code
_entity_poly.pdbx_strand_id
1 'polypeptide(L)'
;MTGLTQKQASKLLEECGSNTLAEKKGNGALKIFAGQFRDVMVMILLGATVISVLLGEIYDALTIIAIVLLNAVLGFIQEYRTEKTLEALAGMTAPTAKVIRDGKAGIIPAAELVPGDIVTFETGDKVPADCVILRCNGLFADEAMLTGESEPVAKREGSENDRDNSLNRSCIAYSGTVITRGNAAALVIATGKNAQVGKISHMI
;
A
#
# COMPACT_ATOMS: atom_id res chain seq x y z
N MET A 1 -28.98 2.42 6.79
CA MET A 1 -28.09 2.27 5.60
C MET A 1 -27.74 0.81 5.48
N THR A 2 -28.05 0.14 4.38
CA THR A 2 -27.82 -1.31 4.21
C THR A 2 -26.43 -1.63 3.61
N GLY A 3 -25.83 -0.66 2.90
CA GLY A 3 -24.55 -0.86 2.22
C GLY A 3 -24.62 -1.88 1.07
N LEU A 4 -23.48 -2.20 0.47
CA LEU A 4 -23.34 -3.26 -0.54
C LEU A 4 -23.52 -4.64 0.10
N THR A 5 -23.95 -5.62 -0.69
CA THR A 5 -23.84 -7.03 -0.28
C THR A 5 -22.38 -7.50 -0.45
N GLN A 6 -21.97 -8.51 0.34
CA GLN A 6 -20.63 -9.08 0.22
C GLN A 6 -20.31 -9.57 -1.20
N LYS A 7 -21.30 -10.14 -1.89
CA LYS A 7 -21.16 -10.61 -3.27
C LYS A 7 -20.94 -9.47 -4.28
N GLN A 8 -21.64 -8.33 -4.09
CA GLN A 8 -21.43 -7.14 -4.92
C GLN A 8 -20.05 -6.54 -4.69
N ALA A 9 -19.61 -6.46 -3.41
CA ALA A 9 -18.29 -5.95 -3.06
C ALA A 9 -17.17 -6.81 -3.67
N SER A 10 -17.28 -8.14 -3.60
CA SER A 10 -16.28 -9.03 -4.24
C SER A 10 -16.20 -8.83 -5.75
N LYS A 11 -17.33 -8.69 -6.44
CA LYS A 11 -17.35 -8.43 -7.88
C LYS A 11 -16.71 -7.09 -8.23
N LEU A 12 -17.04 -6.02 -7.47
CA LEU A 12 -16.46 -4.70 -7.67
C LEU A 12 -14.96 -4.69 -7.38
N LEU A 13 -14.49 -5.50 -6.41
CA LEU A 13 -13.07 -5.65 -6.13
C LEU A 13 -12.30 -6.27 -7.31
N GLU A 14 -12.88 -7.23 -8.00
CA GLU A 14 -12.30 -7.81 -9.22
C GLU A 14 -12.27 -6.80 -10.37
N GLU A 15 -13.32 -5.97 -10.50
CA GLU A 15 -13.42 -4.96 -11.57
C GLU A 15 -12.55 -3.73 -11.33
N CYS A 16 -12.55 -3.19 -10.10
CA CYS A 16 -11.86 -1.94 -9.74
C CYS A 16 -10.42 -2.16 -9.26
N GLY A 17 -10.07 -3.38 -8.85
CA GLY A 17 -8.80 -3.69 -8.22
C GLY A 17 -8.74 -3.29 -6.74
N SER A 18 -7.62 -3.64 -6.10
CA SER A 18 -7.38 -3.38 -4.68
C SER A 18 -7.19 -1.89 -4.38
N ASN A 19 -7.70 -1.43 -3.23
CA ASN A 19 -7.49 -0.06 -2.73
C ASN A 19 -6.07 0.12 -2.17
N THR A 20 -5.07 0.00 -3.06
CA THR A 20 -3.65 0.22 -2.76
C THR A 20 -3.05 1.21 -3.75
N LEU A 21 -2.17 2.09 -3.27
CA LEU A 21 -1.49 3.10 -4.12
C LEU A 21 -0.38 2.48 -4.97
N ALA A 22 0.26 1.43 -4.48
CA ALA A 22 1.24 0.64 -5.22
C ALA A 22 1.23 -0.80 -4.71
N GLU A 23 1.10 -1.77 -5.58
CA GLU A 23 1.54 -3.12 -5.29
C GLU A 23 3.08 -3.09 -5.19
N LYS A 24 3.63 -3.12 -3.98
CA LYS A 24 5.00 -3.58 -3.81
C LYS A 24 5.01 -5.06 -4.18
N LYS A 25 5.22 -5.37 -5.45
CA LYS A 25 5.61 -6.72 -5.85
C LYS A 25 6.91 -7.02 -5.13
N GLY A 26 6.87 -7.91 -4.15
CA GLY A 26 8.06 -8.41 -3.49
C GLY A 26 9.05 -8.88 -4.56
N ASN A 27 10.33 -8.67 -4.35
CA ASN A 27 11.34 -9.15 -5.28
C ASN A 27 11.26 -10.69 -5.33
N GLY A 28 10.88 -11.24 -6.48
CA GLY A 28 10.84 -12.69 -6.63
C GLY A 28 12.19 -13.33 -6.26
N ALA A 29 12.18 -14.52 -5.66
CA ALA A 29 13.38 -15.23 -5.19
C ALA A 29 14.51 -15.28 -6.24
N LEU A 30 14.17 -15.44 -7.52
CA LEU A 30 15.12 -15.40 -8.64
C LEU A 30 15.81 -14.04 -8.80
N LYS A 31 15.09 -12.94 -8.56
CA LYS A 31 15.65 -11.59 -8.67
C LYS A 31 16.60 -11.29 -7.51
N ILE A 32 16.27 -11.76 -6.30
CA ILE A 32 17.12 -11.67 -5.12
C ILE A 32 18.41 -12.45 -5.37
N PHE A 33 18.32 -13.70 -5.84
CA PHE A 33 19.48 -14.52 -6.13
C PHE A 33 20.39 -13.92 -7.21
N ALA A 34 19.80 -13.44 -8.32
CA ALA A 34 20.55 -12.77 -9.38
C ALA A 34 21.20 -11.46 -8.90
N GLY A 35 20.58 -10.78 -7.93
CA GLY A 35 21.12 -9.58 -7.29
C GLY A 35 22.47 -9.83 -6.60
N GLN A 36 22.68 -11.03 -6.03
CA GLN A 36 23.95 -11.39 -5.35
C GLN A 36 25.15 -11.29 -6.27
N PHE A 37 24.99 -11.55 -7.56
CA PHE A 37 26.07 -11.45 -8.54
C PHE A 37 26.40 -10.03 -8.99
N ARG A 38 25.62 -9.03 -8.57
CA ARG A 38 25.87 -7.60 -8.84
C ARG A 38 26.64 -6.92 -7.69
N ASP A 39 26.89 -7.64 -6.61
CA ASP A 39 27.71 -7.13 -5.52
C ASP A 39 29.16 -6.88 -5.99
N VAL A 40 29.72 -5.75 -5.55
CA VAL A 40 31.07 -5.29 -5.97
C VAL A 40 32.13 -6.34 -5.59
N MET A 41 31.98 -6.96 -4.42
CA MET A 41 32.92 -7.97 -3.94
C MET A 41 32.88 -9.23 -4.80
N VAL A 42 31.68 -9.66 -5.18
CA VAL A 42 31.49 -10.80 -6.09
C VAL A 42 32.05 -10.49 -7.49
N MET A 43 31.87 -9.27 -8.00
CA MET A 43 32.43 -8.84 -9.28
C MET A 43 33.96 -8.87 -9.27
N ILE A 44 34.60 -8.45 -8.18
CA ILE A 44 36.06 -8.52 -8.02
C ILE A 44 36.53 -9.99 -8.02
N LEU A 45 35.85 -10.88 -7.27
CA LEU A 45 36.17 -12.30 -7.22
C LEU A 45 36.00 -12.98 -8.58
N LEU A 46 34.94 -12.63 -9.34
CA LEU A 46 34.78 -13.12 -10.70
C LEU A 46 35.89 -12.63 -11.63
N GLY A 47 36.35 -11.38 -11.48
CA GLY A 47 37.52 -10.86 -12.19
C GLY A 47 38.80 -11.64 -11.86
N ALA A 48 39.02 -11.92 -10.56
CA ALA A 48 40.16 -12.75 -10.11
C ALA A 48 40.10 -14.17 -10.70
N THR A 49 38.90 -14.77 -10.74
CA THR A 49 38.68 -16.08 -11.37
C THR A 49 39.13 -16.11 -12.83
N VAL A 50 38.77 -15.08 -13.59
CA VAL A 50 39.19 -14.97 -15.03
C VAL A 50 40.70 -14.89 -15.14
N ILE A 51 41.36 -14.12 -14.27
CA ILE A 51 42.84 -14.00 -14.25
C ILE A 51 43.47 -15.34 -13.93
N SER A 52 43.02 -16.06 -12.87
CA SER A 52 43.53 -17.39 -12.51
C SER A 52 43.41 -18.39 -13.65
N VAL A 53 42.28 -18.40 -14.37
CA VAL A 53 42.11 -19.26 -15.55
C VAL A 53 43.11 -18.91 -16.65
N LEU A 54 43.36 -17.63 -16.94
CA LEU A 54 44.32 -17.19 -17.96
C LEU A 54 45.76 -17.56 -17.61
N LEU A 55 46.10 -17.61 -16.31
CA LEU A 55 47.39 -18.05 -15.82
C LEU A 55 47.59 -19.58 -15.76
N GLY A 56 46.48 -20.32 -16.02
CA GLY A 56 46.49 -21.78 -15.97
C GLY A 56 46.28 -22.38 -14.57
N GLU A 57 45.94 -21.53 -13.58
CA GLU A 57 45.76 -21.93 -12.17
C GLU A 57 44.31 -22.39 -11.93
N ILE A 58 43.94 -23.53 -12.50
CA ILE A 58 42.53 -24.02 -12.52
C ILE A 58 42.04 -24.34 -11.09
N TYR A 59 42.88 -24.83 -10.20
CA TYR A 59 42.50 -25.15 -8.81
C TYR A 59 42.11 -23.86 -8.02
N ASP A 60 42.84 -22.78 -8.24
CA ASP A 60 42.56 -21.50 -7.61
C ASP A 60 41.26 -20.91 -8.14
N ALA A 61 41.03 -20.96 -9.46
CA ALA A 61 39.78 -20.55 -10.07
C ALA A 61 38.57 -21.32 -9.51
N LEU A 62 38.69 -22.65 -9.35
CA LEU A 62 37.64 -23.48 -8.77
C LEU A 62 37.37 -23.12 -7.31
N THR A 63 38.42 -22.84 -6.54
CA THR A 63 38.27 -22.41 -5.16
C THR A 63 37.56 -21.09 -5.02
N ILE A 64 37.88 -20.10 -5.88
CA ILE A 64 37.22 -18.80 -5.91
C ILE A 64 35.73 -18.97 -6.32
N ILE A 65 35.42 -19.77 -7.31
CA ILE A 65 34.02 -20.05 -7.74
C ILE A 65 33.23 -20.69 -6.58
N ALA A 66 33.82 -21.65 -5.86
CA ALA A 66 33.15 -22.26 -4.69
C ALA A 66 32.83 -21.22 -3.61
N ILE A 67 33.76 -20.29 -3.33
CA ILE A 67 33.52 -19.19 -2.38
C ILE A 67 32.42 -18.25 -2.88
N VAL A 68 32.43 -17.88 -4.14
CA VAL A 68 31.39 -17.04 -4.75
C VAL A 68 30.02 -17.67 -4.64
N LEU A 69 29.90 -18.96 -4.95
CA LEU A 69 28.63 -19.69 -4.83
C LEU A 69 28.16 -19.78 -3.37
N LEU A 70 29.06 -20.04 -2.44
CA LEU A 70 28.73 -20.06 -1.02
C LEU A 70 28.21 -18.70 -0.54
N ASN A 71 28.91 -17.62 -0.89
CA ASN A 71 28.49 -16.26 -0.57
C ASN A 71 27.13 -15.91 -1.20
N ALA A 72 26.90 -16.28 -2.46
CA ALA A 72 25.63 -16.05 -3.14
C ALA A 72 24.45 -16.78 -2.45
N VAL A 73 24.67 -18.03 -1.99
CA VAL A 73 23.66 -18.80 -1.23
C VAL A 73 23.40 -18.16 0.13
N LEU A 74 24.44 -17.80 0.87
CA LEU A 74 24.30 -17.16 2.18
C LEU A 74 23.59 -15.80 2.07
N GLY A 75 24.01 -14.96 1.13
CA GLY A 75 23.38 -13.66 0.86
C GLY A 75 21.93 -13.81 0.47
N PHE A 76 21.61 -14.76 -0.41
CA PHE A 76 20.23 -15.07 -0.77
C PHE A 76 19.38 -15.45 0.45
N ILE A 77 19.87 -16.34 1.31
CA ILE A 77 19.13 -16.77 2.50
C ILE A 77 18.87 -15.60 3.44
N GLN A 78 19.88 -14.74 3.66
CA GLN A 78 19.74 -13.55 4.52
C GLN A 78 18.73 -12.57 3.96
N GLU A 79 18.85 -12.20 2.69
CA GLU A 79 17.95 -11.22 2.05
C GLU A 79 16.52 -11.75 1.97
N TYR A 80 16.33 -13.02 1.59
CA TYR A 80 15.01 -13.65 1.55
C TYR A 80 14.33 -13.68 2.93
N ARG A 81 15.07 -14.00 4.00
CA ARG A 81 14.52 -13.95 5.37
C ARG A 81 14.14 -12.54 5.78
N THR A 82 14.97 -11.55 5.47
CA THR A 82 14.72 -10.15 5.79
C THR A 82 13.46 -9.65 5.06
N GLU A 83 13.33 -9.93 3.76
CA GLU A 83 12.16 -9.52 2.98
C GLU A 83 10.88 -10.15 3.54
N LYS A 84 10.92 -11.44 3.87
CA LYS A 84 9.78 -12.14 4.45
C LYS A 84 9.38 -11.61 5.84
N THR A 85 10.36 -11.19 6.65
CA THR A 85 10.09 -10.54 7.94
C THR A 85 9.45 -9.18 7.74
N LEU A 86 9.92 -8.38 6.78
CA LEU A 86 9.33 -7.08 6.44
C LEU A 86 7.90 -7.21 5.89
N GLU A 87 7.64 -8.23 5.05
CA GLU A 87 6.27 -8.54 4.60
C GLU A 87 5.33 -8.88 5.77
N ALA A 88 5.79 -9.71 6.70
CA ALA A 88 5.02 -10.08 7.88
C ALA A 88 4.72 -8.85 8.77
N LEU A 89 5.70 -7.96 8.99
CA LEU A 89 5.50 -6.72 9.74
C LEU A 89 4.54 -5.77 9.01
N ALA A 90 4.67 -5.62 7.69
CA ALA A 90 3.75 -4.82 6.88
C ALA A 90 2.31 -5.34 6.95
N GLY A 91 2.13 -6.67 6.96
CA GLY A 91 0.83 -7.30 7.15
C GLY A 91 0.20 -7.02 8.52
N MET A 92 1.00 -6.94 9.58
CA MET A 92 0.51 -6.62 10.94
C MET A 92 0.06 -5.16 11.09
N THR A 93 0.59 -4.25 10.28
CA THR A 93 0.25 -2.82 10.28
C THR A 93 -0.68 -2.43 9.13
N ALA A 94 -1.21 -3.42 8.41
CA ALA A 94 -2.13 -3.15 7.29
C ALA A 94 -3.35 -2.36 7.80
N PRO A 95 -3.69 -1.22 7.18
CA PRO A 95 -4.81 -0.42 7.61
C PRO A 95 -6.11 -1.21 7.43
N THR A 96 -7.02 -1.06 8.39
CA THR A 96 -8.36 -1.63 8.35
C THR A 96 -9.41 -0.54 8.17
N ALA A 97 -10.59 -0.91 7.72
CA ALA A 97 -11.74 -0.03 7.58
C ALA A 97 -12.97 -0.63 8.26
N LYS A 98 -13.73 0.22 8.96
CA LYS A 98 -15.04 -0.14 9.52
C LYS A 98 -16.08 0.07 8.42
N VAL A 99 -16.73 -1.00 7.96
CA VAL A 99 -17.70 -0.96 6.86
C VAL A 99 -19.07 -1.46 7.30
N ILE A 100 -20.10 -1.05 6.55
CA ILE A 100 -21.45 -1.58 6.67
C ILE A 100 -21.77 -2.31 5.36
N ARG A 101 -21.84 -3.64 5.40
CA ARG A 101 -22.24 -4.51 4.29
C ARG A 101 -23.38 -5.42 4.74
N ASP A 102 -24.34 -5.68 3.88
CA ASP A 102 -25.56 -6.47 4.21
C ASP A 102 -26.27 -5.97 5.48
N GLY A 103 -26.23 -4.67 5.75
CA GLY A 103 -26.81 -4.05 6.96
C GLY A 103 -26.06 -4.35 8.26
N LYS A 104 -24.88 -5.00 8.20
CA LYS A 104 -24.04 -5.34 9.35
C LYS A 104 -22.74 -4.56 9.34
N ALA A 105 -22.35 -4.04 10.50
CA ALA A 105 -21.05 -3.43 10.68
C ALA A 105 -19.98 -4.53 10.79
N GLY A 106 -18.85 -4.32 10.12
CA GLY A 106 -17.70 -5.21 10.14
C GLY A 106 -16.39 -4.45 9.93
N ILE A 107 -15.29 -5.11 10.23
CA ILE A 107 -13.94 -4.58 9.97
C ILE A 107 -13.33 -5.42 8.85
N ILE A 108 -12.83 -4.75 7.81
CA ILE A 108 -12.15 -5.38 6.68
C ILE A 108 -10.77 -4.75 6.45
N PRO A 109 -9.84 -5.43 5.78
CA PRO A 109 -8.63 -4.78 5.27
C PRO A 109 -9.00 -3.59 4.38
N ALA A 110 -8.37 -2.42 4.57
CA ALA A 110 -8.64 -1.24 3.74
C ALA A 110 -8.39 -1.50 2.25
N ALA A 111 -7.52 -2.45 1.93
CA ALA A 111 -7.24 -2.90 0.56
C ALA A 111 -8.45 -3.54 -0.15
N GLU A 112 -9.45 -4.02 0.61
CA GLU A 112 -10.68 -4.66 0.08
C GLU A 112 -11.84 -3.68 -0.07
N LEU A 113 -11.63 -2.39 0.22
CA LEU A 113 -12.65 -1.37 0.00
C LEU A 113 -12.90 -1.15 -1.48
N VAL A 114 -14.16 -1.00 -1.83
CA VAL A 114 -14.63 -0.74 -3.18
C VAL A 114 -15.54 0.50 -3.23
N PRO A 115 -15.59 1.20 -4.37
CA PRO A 115 -16.57 2.26 -4.57
C PRO A 115 -18.00 1.74 -4.33
N GLY A 116 -18.78 2.48 -3.53
CA GLY A 116 -20.11 2.07 -3.10
C GLY A 116 -20.19 1.46 -1.70
N ASP A 117 -19.05 1.12 -1.06
CA ASP A 117 -19.03 0.72 0.34
C ASP A 117 -19.45 1.89 1.26
N ILE A 118 -20.15 1.57 2.34
CA ILE A 118 -20.39 2.52 3.43
C ILE A 118 -19.37 2.27 4.51
N VAL A 119 -18.59 3.32 4.85
CA VAL A 119 -17.58 3.29 5.90
C VAL A 119 -18.00 4.18 7.06
N THR A 120 -17.53 3.87 8.26
CA THR A 120 -17.74 4.69 9.44
C THR A 120 -16.40 5.15 10.00
N PHE A 121 -16.37 6.41 10.46
CA PHE A 121 -15.19 7.06 11.03
C PHE A 121 -15.47 7.53 12.44
N GLU A 122 -14.44 7.48 13.25
CA GLU A 122 -14.38 8.06 14.59
C GLU A 122 -13.10 8.88 14.75
N THR A 123 -13.04 9.71 15.78
CA THR A 123 -11.84 10.50 16.10
C THR A 123 -10.60 9.58 16.23
N GLY A 124 -9.54 9.91 15.50
CA GLY A 124 -8.30 9.13 15.43
C GLY A 124 -8.24 8.16 14.24
N ASP A 125 -9.36 7.89 13.58
CA ASP A 125 -9.37 7.01 12.41
C ASP A 125 -8.70 7.71 11.21
N LYS A 126 -7.94 6.92 10.44
CA LYS A 126 -7.40 7.35 9.14
C LYS A 126 -8.40 7.00 8.04
N VAL A 127 -8.70 7.97 7.20
CA VAL A 127 -9.62 7.80 6.06
C VAL A 127 -8.97 6.87 5.02
N PRO A 128 -9.57 5.71 4.71
CA PRO A 128 -8.92 4.68 3.88
C PRO A 128 -9.10 4.88 2.37
N ALA A 129 -10.08 5.67 1.96
CA ALA A 129 -10.44 5.94 0.57
C ALA A 129 -11.14 7.30 0.47
N ASP A 130 -11.30 7.86 -0.72
CA ASP A 130 -12.10 9.09 -0.87
C ASP A 130 -13.59 8.77 -0.69
N CYS A 131 -14.24 9.49 0.23
CA CYS A 131 -15.60 9.21 0.66
C CYS A 131 -16.45 10.46 0.71
N VAL A 132 -17.69 10.39 0.22
CA VAL A 132 -18.71 11.41 0.47
C VAL A 132 -19.35 11.17 1.84
N ILE A 133 -19.40 12.20 2.66
CA ILE A 133 -19.95 12.14 4.00
C ILE A 133 -21.49 12.15 3.89
N LEU A 134 -22.12 11.04 4.26
CA LEU A 134 -23.57 10.90 4.23
C LEU A 134 -24.23 11.42 5.52
N ARG A 135 -23.56 11.24 6.65
CA ARG A 135 -23.94 11.74 7.96
C ARG A 135 -22.71 12.04 8.77
N CYS A 136 -22.72 13.13 9.53
CA CYS A 136 -21.64 13.45 10.46
C CYS A 136 -22.14 14.21 11.68
N ASN A 137 -21.34 14.12 12.74
CA ASN A 137 -21.58 14.88 13.97
C ASN A 137 -20.28 15.56 14.37
N GLY A 138 -20.20 16.89 14.11
CA GLY A 138 -19.05 17.72 14.45
C GLY A 138 -17.73 17.20 13.87
N LEU A 139 -17.73 16.78 12.61
CA LEU A 139 -16.58 16.14 11.95
C LEU A 139 -15.54 17.18 11.52
N PHE A 140 -14.29 16.90 11.90
CA PHE A 140 -13.11 17.65 11.44
C PHE A 140 -12.06 16.64 10.94
N ALA A 141 -11.41 16.97 9.83
CA ALA A 141 -10.34 16.17 9.24
C ALA A 141 -9.06 17.01 9.08
N ASP A 142 -7.93 16.42 9.42
CA ASP A 142 -6.61 16.97 9.08
C ASP A 142 -6.27 16.59 7.65
N GLU A 143 -6.19 17.59 6.78
CA GLU A 143 -5.91 17.46 5.36
C GLU A 143 -4.53 18.00 4.96
N ALA A 144 -3.66 18.27 5.94
CA ALA A 144 -2.34 18.87 5.74
C ALA A 144 -1.49 18.17 4.68
N MET A 145 -1.59 16.84 4.58
CA MET A 145 -0.86 16.06 3.58
C MET A 145 -1.33 16.31 2.13
N LEU A 146 -2.53 16.88 1.93
CA LEU A 146 -3.09 17.18 0.59
C LEU A 146 -3.03 18.66 0.26
N THR A 147 -3.29 19.52 1.24
CA THR A 147 -3.41 20.98 1.07
C THR A 147 -2.19 21.74 1.53
N GLY A 148 -1.37 21.15 2.41
CA GLY A 148 -0.26 21.80 3.10
C GLY A 148 -0.71 22.69 4.27
N GLU A 149 -2.00 22.82 4.54
CA GLU A 149 -2.56 23.60 5.64
C GLU A 149 -2.72 22.75 6.89
N SER A 150 -2.16 23.19 8.03
CA SER A 150 -2.15 22.43 9.28
C SER A 150 -3.45 22.56 10.10
N GLU A 151 -4.38 23.42 9.72
CA GLU A 151 -5.65 23.57 10.44
C GLU A 151 -6.65 22.49 10.01
N PRO A 152 -7.28 21.79 10.99
CA PRO A 152 -8.32 20.80 10.68
C PRO A 152 -9.53 21.44 9.96
N VAL A 153 -9.95 20.83 8.86
CA VAL A 153 -11.06 21.31 8.05
C VAL A 153 -12.37 20.75 8.58
N ALA A 154 -13.35 21.64 8.84
CA ALA A 154 -14.70 21.23 9.20
C ALA A 154 -15.39 20.57 8.01
N LYS A 155 -15.94 19.39 8.24
CA LYS A 155 -16.64 18.59 7.23
C LYS A 155 -18.14 18.64 7.46
N ARG A 156 -18.90 18.57 6.36
CA ARG A 156 -20.36 18.58 6.34
C ARG A 156 -20.93 17.43 5.54
N GLU A 157 -22.20 17.16 5.74
CA GLU A 157 -22.93 16.18 4.97
C GLU A 157 -23.02 16.58 3.49
N GLY A 158 -22.91 15.60 2.61
CA GLY A 158 -23.15 15.68 1.18
C GLY A 158 -24.20 14.67 0.77
N SER A 159 -24.45 14.55 -0.52
CA SER A 159 -25.36 13.59 -1.10
C SER A 159 -24.63 12.54 -1.93
N GLU A 160 -25.30 11.44 -2.25
CA GLU A 160 -24.74 10.41 -3.16
C GLU A 160 -24.42 10.98 -4.57
N ASN A 161 -24.95 12.14 -4.92
CA ASN A 161 -24.67 12.82 -6.19
C ASN A 161 -23.35 13.62 -6.15
N ASP A 162 -22.81 13.88 -4.96
CA ASP A 162 -21.55 14.62 -4.76
C ASP A 162 -20.33 13.69 -4.93
N ARG A 163 -20.28 12.92 -6.04
CA ARG A 163 -19.21 11.93 -6.30
C ARG A 163 -17.94 12.52 -6.92
N ASP A 164 -17.92 13.80 -7.19
CA ASP A 164 -16.71 14.48 -7.65
C ASP A 164 -15.74 14.65 -6.49
N ASN A 165 -14.63 13.91 -6.53
CA ASN A 165 -13.60 13.92 -5.50
C ASN A 165 -12.53 15.01 -5.69
N SER A 166 -12.84 16.12 -6.38
CA SER A 166 -11.92 17.26 -6.49
C SER A 166 -11.58 17.84 -5.11
N LEU A 167 -10.38 18.38 -4.98
CA LEU A 167 -9.88 18.95 -3.70
C LEU A 167 -10.78 20.11 -3.20
N ASN A 168 -10.70 20.37 -1.90
CA ASN A 168 -11.39 21.45 -1.17
C ASN A 168 -12.90 21.31 -1.05
N ARG A 169 -13.46 20.12 -1.23
CA ARG A 169 -14.89 19.89 -0.98
C ARG A 169 -15.14 19.50 0.47
N SER A 170 -15.91 20.31 1.18
CA SER A 170 -16.23 20.08 2.60
C SER A 170 -17.10 18.85 2.87
N CYS A 171 -17.76 18.29 1.84
CA CYS A 171 -18.55 17.07 1.95
C CYS A 171 -17.77 15.79 1.64
N ILE A 172 -16.46 15.89 1.36
CA ILE A 172 -15.60 14.74 1.06
C ILE A 172 -14.53 14.59 2.12
N ALA A 173 -14.35 13.36 2.60
CA ALA A 173 -13.19 12.92 3.37
C ALA A 173 -12.23 12.21 2.41
N TYR A 174 -10.99 12.69 2.36
CA TYR A 174 -9.98 12.22 1.41
C TYR A 174 -9.12 11.10 1.99
N SER A 175 -8.75 10.15 1.14
CA SER A 175 -7.83 9.07 1.50
C SER A 175 -6.53 9.60 2.10
N GLY A 176 -6.10 8.99 3.21
CA GLY A 176 -4.86 9.34 3.89
C GLY A 176 -5.00 10.41 4.98
N THR A 177 -6.07 11.20 4.98
CA THR A 177 -6.35 12.20 6.02
C THR A 177 -6.75 11.55 7.35
N VAL A 178 -6.69 12.30 8.44
CA VAL A 178 -7.01 11.80 9.79
C VAL A 178 -8.20 12.55 10.35
N ILE A 179 -9.16 11.82 10.92
CA ILE A 179 -10.30 12.43 11.63
C ILE A 179 -9.81 12.93 12.99
N THR A 180 -9.79 14.23 13.17
CA THR A 180 -9.33 14.87 14.42
C THR A 180 -10.44 15.01 15.45
N ARG A 181 -11.70 15.09 14.99
CA ARG A 181 -12.87 15.26 15.86
C ARG A 181 -14.14 14.76 15.19
N GLY A 182 -15.06 14.23 16.01
CA GLY A 182 -16.41 13.82 15.57
C GLY A 182 -16.47 12.40 15.06
N ASN A 183 -17.59 12.08 14.46
CA ASN A 183 -17.84 10.79 13.82
C ASN A 183 -18.66 10.97 12.53
N ALA A 184 -18.58 10.01 11.63
CA ALA A 184 -19.30 10.05 10.37
C ALA A 184 -19.61 8.66 9.82
N ALA A 185 -20.63 8.61 8.95
CA ALA A 185 -20.85 7.54 8.00
C ALA A 185 -20.71 8.12 6.59
N ALA A 186 -19.92 7.49 5.75
CA ALA A 186 -19.56 8.00 4.44
C ALA A 186 -19.62 6.92 3.36
N LEU A 187 -19.88 7.33 2.12
CA LEU A 187 -19.89 6.47 0.94
C LEU A 187 -18.56 6.54 0.22
N VAL A 188 -17.91 5.42 0.00
CA VAL A 188 -16.68 5.33 -0.79
C VAL A 188 -16.99 5.68 -2.26
N ILE A 189 -16.27 6.66 -2.80
CA ILE A 189 -16.42 7.13 -4.19
C ILE A 189 -15.21 6.83 -5.07
N ALA A 190 -14.00 6.79 -4.48
CA ALA A 190 -12.79 6.47 -5.22
C ALA A 190 -11.77 5.76 -4.33
N THR A 191 -11.08 4.77 -4.91
CA THR A 191 -10.10 3.90 -4.24
C THR A 191 -8.77 3.90 -5.00
N GLY A 192 -7.67 3.59 -4.31
CA GLY A 192 -6.35 3.38 -4.88
C GLY A 192 -5.89 4.52 -5.80
N LYS A 193 -5.59 4.19 -7.04
CA LYS A 193 -5.10 5.16 -8.05
C LYS A 193 -6.13 6.23 -8.42
N ASN A 194 -7.42 5.97 -8.23
CA ASN A 194 -8.50 6.91 -8.54
C ASN A 194 -8.78 7.88 -7.39
N ALA A 195 -8.29 7.61 -6.18
CA ALA A 195 -8.34 8.55 -5.06
C ALA A 195 -7.44 9.77 -5.32
N GLN A 196 -7.70 10.90 -4.66
CA GLN A 196 -6.92 12.13 -4.85
C GLN A 196 -5.42 11.92 -4.60
N VAL A 197 -5.08 11.22 -3.51
CA VAL A 197 -3.67 10.85 -3.23
C VAL A 197 -3.06 10.02 -4.34
N GLY A 198 -3.84 9.10 -4.93
CA GLY A 198 -3.41 8.27 -6.06
C GLY A 198 -3.14 9.10 -7.31
N LYS A 199 -4.02 10.06 -7.63
CA LYS A 199 -3.84 11.00 -8.76
C LYS A 199 -2.59 11.85 -8.60
N ILE A 200 -2.35 12.39 -7.39
CA ILE A 200 -1.16 13.20 -7.09
C ILE A 200 0.11 12.36 -7.22
N SER A 201 0.12 11.15 -6.65
CA SER A 201 1.28 10.24 -6.74
C SER A 201 1.64 9.81 -8.16
N HIS A 202 0.70 9.87 -9.09
CA HIS A 202 0.93 9.53 -10.51
C HIS A 202 1.46 10.71 -11.34
N MET A 203 1.36 11.95 -10.81
CA MET A 203 1.84 13.17 -11.46
C MET A 203 3.30 13.53 -11.11
N ILE A 204 3.89 12.83 -10.13
CA ILE A 204 5.29 12.98 -9.70
C ILE A 204 6.12 11.83 -10.30
#